data_f8e57f348d6a07600027f891184fec56
#
_entry.id   f8e57f348d6a07600027f891184fec56
#
_cell.length_a   1.000
_cell.length_b   1.000
_cell.length_c   1.000
_cell.angle_alpha   90.00
_cell.angle_beta   90.00
_cell.angle_gamma   90.00
#
_symmetry.space_group_name_H-M   'P 1'
#
loop_
_entity.id
_entity.type
_entity.pdbx_description
1 polymer ?
#
loop_
_entity_poly.entity_id
_entity_poly.type
_entity_poly.pdbx_seq_one_letter_code
_entity_poly.pdbx_strand_id
1 'polypeptide(L)'
;KSLMGSIALLRQAYYDLEWYQNQNQSFNNSLKAFNDKKNLPKIFEVTNYQDIFRANKIADEFNENYIFKTNGDEYKRASEIKKLDLKLIVPINFPNLKINNDPYENLHISLESLKHADTAPFNISILFENNIDIAITTDGLKDLSKFYKNISQIISTGVEPHQVLKTLTYNPAKFLNIYDQVGSIENGKKANFLIFSGDLFQEDFCIHENWINGKKFEIKSISSNKLIGNYTFFINNQEQCEIEAVTKD
;
A
#
# COMPACT_ATOMS: atom_id res chain seq x y z
N LYS A 1 -12.33 4.87 26.26
CA LYS A 1 -11.86 3.61 26.85
C LYS A 1 -10.38 3.73 27.13
N SER A 2 -9.89 3.13 28.26
CA SER A 2 -8.45 3.13 28.55
C SER A 2 -7.73 2.06 27.72
N LEU A 3 -6.44 2.27 27.44
CA LEU A 3 -5.61 1.29 26.73
C LEU A 3 -5.58 -0.05 27.47
N MET A 4 -5.45 -0.03 28.81
CA MET A 4 -5.49 -1.25 29.64
C MET A 4 -6.82 -2.01 29.49
N GLY A 5 -7.96 -1.30 29.50
CA GLY A 5 -9.26 -1.92 29.29
C GLY A 5 -9.43 -2.53 27.91
N SER A 6 -8.84 -1.91 26.86
CA SER A 6 -8.86 -2.48 25.51
C SER A 6 -8.00 -3.75 25.41
N ILE A 7 -6.82 -3.76 26.03
CA ILE A 7 -5.94 -4.95 26.10
C ILE A 7 -6.62 -6.08 26.86
N ALA A 8 -7.24 -5.77 28.02
CA ALA A 8 -7.95 -6.77 28.84
C ALA A 8 -9.11 -7.39 28.05
N LEU A 9 -9.90 -6.58 27.34
CA LEU A 9 -11.01 -7.07 26.51
C LEU A 9 -10.53 -7.98 25.36
N LEU A 10 -9.41 -7.61 24.71
CA LEU A 10 -8.84 -8.42 23.64
C LEU A 10 -8.36 -9.78 24.17
N ARG A 11 -7.64 -9.78 25.30
CA ARG A 11 -7.22 -11.03 25.95
C ARG A 11 -8.41 -11.90 26.36
N GLN A 12 -9.44 -11.28 26.94
CA GLN A 12 -10.65 -12.00 27.30
C GLN A 12 -11.28 -12.69 26.07
N ALA A 13 -11.35 -12.01 24.93
CA ALA A 13 -11.89 -12.61 23.71
C ALA A 13 -11.10 -13.86 23.25
N TYR A 14 -9.77 -13.83 23.36
CA TYR A 14 -8.93 -15.00 23.04
C TYR A 14 -9.06 -16.14 24.05
N TYR A 15 -9.11 -15.84 25.36
CA TYR A 15 -9.35 -16.86 26.40
C TYR A 15 -10.76 -17.47 26.27
N ASP A 16 -11.76 -16.67 25.93
CA ASP A 16 -13.11 -17.17 25.66
C ASP A 16 -13.14 -18.09 24.43
N LEU A 17 -12.33 -17.78 23.40
CA LEU A 17 -12.17 -18.64 22.23
C LEU A 17 -11.51 -19.98 22.58
N GLU A 18 -10.41 -19.95 23.35
CA GLU A 18 -9.74 -21.16 23.83
C GLU A 18 -10.67 -22.03 24.69
N TRP A 19 -11.42 -21.41 25.59
CA TRP A 19 -12.45 -22.08 26.39
C TRP A 19 -13.52 -22.73 25.49
N TYR A 20 -14.01 -22.00 24.50
CA TYR A 20 -15.01 -22.50 23.55
C TYR A 20 -14.51 -23.71 22.73
N GLN A 21 -13.25 -23.72 22.37
CA GLN A 21 -12.63 -24.85 21.63
C GLN A 21 -12.47 -26.09 22.49
N ASN A 22 -12.20 -25.94 23.80
CA ASN A 22 -11.91 -27.02 24.72
C ASN A 22 -13.16 -27.62 25.38
N GLN A 23 -14.28 -26.92 25.37
CA GLN A 23 -15.53 -27.37 25.95
C GLN A 23 -16.57 -27.73 24.88
N ASN A 24 -17.13 -28.95 24.97
CA ASN A 24 -18.21 -29.37 24.11
C ASN A 24 -19.49 -28.53 24.37
N GLN A 25 -19.65 -27.43 23.61
CA GLN A 25 -20.89 -26.92 23.10
C GLN A 25 -21.84 -26.20 24.07
N SER A 26 -21.43 -25.06 24.58
CA SER A 26 -22.44 -24.03 24.81
C SER A 26 -22.64 -23.28 23.48
N PHE A 27 -23.89 -23.20 22.98
CA PHE A 27 -24.18 -22.50 21.71
C PHE A 27 -23.92 -21.00 21.88
N ASN A 28 -22.84 -20.53 21.26
CA ASN A 28 -22.47 -19.11 21.22
C ASN A 28 -22.05 -18.72 19.78
N ASN A 29 -22.93 -17.97 19.12
CA ASN A 29 -22.73 -17.57 17.72
C ASN A 29 -21.48 -16.71 17.51
N SER A 30 -21.14 -15.85 18.45
CA SER A 30 -19.97 -14.98 18.34
C SER A 30 -18.67 -15.77 18.42
N LEU A 31 -18.55 -16.66 19.39
CA LEU A 31 -17.36 -17.52 19.55
C LEU A 31 -17.25 -18.54 18.40
N LYS A 32 -18.39 -19.08 17.93
CA LYS A 32 -18.40 -19.90 16.73
C LYS A 32 -17.88 -19.16 15.53
N ALA A 33 -18.38 -17.96 15.25
CA ALA A 33 -17.91 -17.14 14.12
C ALA A 33 -16.42 -16.76 14.23
N PHE A 34 -15.94 -16.51 15.45
CA PHE A 34 -14.53 -16.25 15.70
C PHE A 34 -13.68 -17.50 15.42
N ASN A 35 -14.10 -18.66 15.92
CA ASN A 35 -13.44 -19.94 15.68
C ASN A 35 -13.38 -20.30 14.18
N ASP A 36 -14.50 -20.16 13.46
CA ASP A 36 -14.60 -20.48 12.03
C ASP A 36 -13.67 -19.60 11.18
N LYS A 37 -13.37 -18.39 11.65
CA LYS A 37 -12.52 -17.41 10.95
C LYS A 37 -11.10 -17.27 11.50
N LYS A 38 -10.70 -18.09 12.48
CA LYS A 38 -9.40 -17.97 13.15
C LYS A 38 -8.18 -18.03 12.22
N ASN A 39 -8.31 -18.74 11.09
CA ASN A 39 -7.23 -18.92 10.10
C ASN A 39 -7.17 -17.81 9.04
N LEU A 40 -8.09 -16.85 9.06
CA LEU A 40 -8.03 -15.71 8.15
C LEU A 40 -6.92 -14.75 8.55
N PRO A 41 -6.29 -14.05 7.58
CA PRO A 41 -5.35 -12.98 7.88
C PRO A 41 -5.99 -11.92 8.78
N LYS A 42 -5.30 -11.55 9.86
CA LYS A 42 -5.79 -10.59 10.85
C LYS A 42 -5.04 -9.28 10.70
N ILE A 43 -5.77 -8.21 10.40
CA ILE A 43 -5.22 -6.86 10.32
C ILE A 43 -5.48 -6.16 11.65
N PHE A 44 -4.41 -5.70 12.30
CA PHE A 44 -4.46 -4.96 13.55
C PHE A 44 -4.05 -3.51 13.32
N GLU A 45 -4.98 -2.59 13.55
CA GLU A 45 -4.72 -1.16 13.41
C GLU A 45 -4.06 -0.59 14.66
N VAL A 46 -2.97 0.14 14.49
CA VAL A 46 -2.22 0.79 15.55
C VAL A 46 -2.12 2.30 15.28
N THR A 47 -2.07 3.09 16.35
CA THR A 47 -2.06 4.56 16.27
C THR A 47 -0.67 5.17 16.30
N ASN A 48 0.34 4.41 16.72
CA ASN A 48 1.73 4.82 16.78
C ASN A 48 2.65 3.60 16.83
N TYR A 49 3.96 3.82 16.61
CA TYR A 49 4.96 2.75 16.62
C TYR A 49 5.02 1.95 17.94
N GLN A 50 4.70 2.55 19.10
CA GLN A 50 4.73 1.84 20.39
C GLN A 50 3.61 0.80 20.49
N ASP A 51 2.47 1.05 19.85
CA ASP A 51 1.34 0.12 19.84
C ASP A 51 1.65 -1.13 19.02
N ILE A 52 2.57 -1.06 18.03
CA ILE A 52 3.08 -2.24 17.33
C ILE A 52 3.67 -3.24 18.33
N PHE A 53 4.58 -2.77 19.21
CA PHE A 53 5.21 -3.62 20.22
C PHE A 53 4.22 -4.15 21.25
N ARG A 54 3.23 -3.33 21.66
CA ARG A 54 2.19 -3.73 22.61
C ARG A 54 1.29 -4.82 22.02
N ALA A 55 0.84 -4.62 20.79
CA ALA A 55 -0.02 -5.57 20.11
C ALA A 55 0.72 -6.86 19.73
N ASN A 56 2.01 -6.76 19.36
CA ASN A 56 2.83 -7.96 19.10
C ASN A 56 2.98 -8.83 20.34
N LYS A 57 3.12 -8.25 21.55
CA LYS A 57 3.13 -9.04 22.79
C LYS A 57 1.85 -9.84 23.00
N ILE A 58 0.70 -9.31 22.56
CA ILE A 58 -0.57 -10.04 22.62
C ILE A 58 -0.59 -11.13 21.54
N ALA A 59 -0.10 -10.83 20.34
CA ALA A 59 0.03 -11.84 19.29
C ALA A 59 0.87 -13.03 19.77
N ASP A 60 2.04 -12.77 20.38
CA ASP A 60 2.93 -13.80 20.91
C ASP A 60 2.26 -14.62 22.04
N GLU A 61 1.44 -13.97 22.92
CA GLU A 61 0.74 -14.63 24.02
C GLU A 61 -0.27 -15.67 23.52
N PHE A 62 -0.95 -15.39 22.39
CA PHE A 62 -1.97 -16.27 21.80
C PHE A 62 -1.52 -17.00 20.53
N ASN A 63 -0.23 -16.95 20.22
CA ASN A 63 0.35 -17.55 19.01
C ASN A 63 -0.35 -17.11 17.73
N GLU A 64 -0.63 -15.80 17.65
CA GLU A 64 -1.30 -15.15 16.53
C GLU A 64 -0.30 -14.36 15.68
N ASN A 65 -0.62 -14.21 14.38
CA ASN A 65 0.16 -13.40 13.47
C ASN A 65 -0.70 -12.24 12.96
N TYR A 66 -0.33 -11.02 13.34
CA TYR A 66 -1.00 -9.82 12.85
C TYR A 66 -0.24 -9.19 11.68
N ILE A 67 -1.03 -8.64 10.76
CA ILE A 67 -0.58 -7.65 9.80
C ILE A 67 -0.90 -6.30 10.42
N PHE A 68 0.12 -5.48 10.68
CA PHE A 68 -0.10 -4.20 11.36
C PHE A 68 -0.41 -3.10 10.36
N LYS A 69 -1.60 -2.49 10.47
CA LYS A 69 -1.92 -1.24 9.80
C LYS A 69 -1.43 -0.10 10.69
N THR A 70 -0.47 0.65 10.20
CA THR A 70 0.33 1.61 10.96
C THR A 70 -0.05 3.07 10.64
N ASN A 71 0.62 4.02 11.27
CA ASN A 71 0.31 5.46 11.15
C ASN A 71 1.43 6.29 10.47
N GLY A 72 2.51 5.67 9.98
CA GLY A 72 3.60 6.38 9.28
C GLY A 72 4.71 6.91 10.18
N ASP A 73 4.83 6.43 11.42
CA ASP A 73 5.86 6.83 12.38
C ASP A 73 6.85 5.70 12.75
N GLU A 74 6.86 4.61 11.97
CA GLU A 74 7.66 3.39 12.18
C GLU A 74 9.16 3.66 12.06
N TYR A 75 9.56 4.68 11.30
CA TYR A 75 10.96 5.12 11.16
C TYR A 75 11.63 5.37 12.50
N LYS A 76 10.86 5.74 13.55
CA LYS A 76 11.37 6.00 14.89
C LYS A 76 12.02 4.78 15.53
N ARG A 77 11.62 3.56 15.12
CA ARG A 77 12.07 2.28 15.68
C ARG A 77 12.17 1.17 14.63
N ALA A 78 12.56 1.49 13.40
CA ALA A 78 12.60 0.54 12.30
C ALA A 78 13.50 -0.70 12.59
N SER A 79 14.66 -0.49 13.21
CA SER A 79 15.57 -1.58 13.56
C SER A 79 15.02 -2.54 14.62
N GLU A 80 14.21 -2.05 15.55
CA GLU A 80 13.53 -2.87 16.55
C GLU A 80 12.34 -3.60 15.94
N ILE A 81 11.58 -2.94 15.08
CA ILE A 81 10.45 -3.54 14.34
C ILE A 81 10.95 -4.68 13.44
N LYS A 82 12.12 -4.51 12.78
CA LYS A 82 12.74 -5.57 11.97
C LYS A 82 12.97 -6.87 12.76
N LYS A 83 13.35 -6.78 14.04
CA LYS A 83 13.61 -7.98 14.88
C LYS A 83 12.35 -8.80 15.14
N LEU A 84 11.16 -8.23 14.94
CA LEU A 84 9.87 -8.89 15.15
C LEU A 84 9.36 -9.59 13.88
N ASP A 85 10.00 -9.40 12.73
CA ASP A 85 9.65 -9.98 11.42
C ASP A 85 8.17 -9.78 11.04
N LEU A 86 7.69 -8.54 11.22
CA LEU A 86 6.29 -8.17 11.04
C LEU A 86 5.97 -7.76 9.60
N LYS A 87 4.71 -7.91 9.24
CA LYS A 87 4.11 -7.39 8.01
C LYS A 87 3.40 -6.07 8.31
N LEU A 88 3.75 -5.00 7.60
CA LEU A 88 3.20 -3.67 7.84
C LEU A 88 2.38 -3.18 6.65
N ILE A 89 1.25 -2.53 6.94
CA ILE A 89 0.48 -1.74 5.98
C ILE A 89 0.68 -0.28 6.34
N VAL A 90 1.44 0.44 5.51
CA VAL A 90 1.94 1.79 5.79
C VAL A 90 1.15 2.81 4.98
N PRO A 91 0.59 3.86 5.61
CA PRO A 91 -0.09 4.93 4.90
C PRO A 91 0.91 5.86 4.19
N ILE A 92 0.47 6.41 3.07
CA ILE A 92 1.20 7.46 2.35
C ILE A 92 0.58 8.85 2.58
N ASN A 93 -0.13 9.01 3.65
CA ASN A 93 -0.70 10.29 4.06
C ASN A 93 0.33 11.05 4.90
N PHE A 94 1.18 11.84 4.23
CA PHE A 94 2.21 12.62 4.92
C PHE A 94 1.61 13.82 5.65
N PRO A 95 2.08 14.11 6.87
CA PRO A 95 1.61 15.27 7.62
C PRO A 95 1.97 16.57 6.87
N ASN A 96 0.96 17.42 6.70
CA ASN A 96 1.13 18.74 6.10
C ASN A 96 0.91 19.79 7.18
N LEU A 97 2.01 20.37 7.67
CA LEU A 97 1.95 21.45 8.63
C LEU A 97 1.76 22.78 7.90
N LYS A 98 0.71 23.50 8.28
CA LYS A 98 0.55 24.88 7.85
C LYS A 98 1.48 25.77 8.67
N ILE A 99 2.58 26.18 8.05
CA ILE A 99 3.52 27.13 8.64
C ILE A 99 3.10 28.51 8.12
N ASN A 100 2.74 29.41 9.04
CA ASN A 100 2.36 30.77 8.73
C ASN A 100 3.59 31.67 8.61
N ASN A 101 3.45 32.78 7.87
CA ASN A 101 4.54 33.76 7.76
C ASN A 101 4.82 34.51 9.09
N ASP A 102 3.86 34.54 9.99
CA ASP A 102 4.03 35.11 11.33
C ASP A 102 4.66 34.04 12.26
N PRO A 103 5.89 34.29 12.78
CA PRO A 103 6.54 33.39 13.71
C PRO A 103 5.73 33.11 14.99
N TYR A 104 4.97 34.08 15.47
CA TYR A 104 4.16 33.95 16.70
C TYR A 104 3.01 32.96 16.51
N GLU A 105 2.42 32.92 15.34
CA GLU A 105 1.37 31.95 15.02
C GLU A 105 1.89 30.50 14.95
N ASN A 106 3.19 30.31 14.79
CA ASN A 106 3.82 29.00 14.71
C ASN A 106 4.27 28.44 16.07
N LEU A 107 4.21 29.24 17.16
CA LEU A 107 4.68 28.82 18.49
C LEU A 107 3.93 27.61 19.06
N HIS A 108 2.72 27.34 18.59
CA HIS A 108 1.95 26.18 19.02
C HIS A 108 2.37 24.87 18.32
N ILE A 109 3.20 24.94 17.28
CA ILE A 109 3.68 23.75 16.56
C ILE A 109 4.83 23.14 17.35
N SER A 110 4.64 21.91 17.83
CA SER A 110 5.69 21.22 18.57
C SER A 110 6.87 20.82 17.69
N LEU A 111 8.07 20.77 18.27
CA LEU A 111 9.26 20.28 17.58
C LEU A 111 9.08 18.82 17.08
N GLU A 112 8.33 18.01 17.82
CA GLU A 112 8.00 16.64 17.42
C GLU A 112 7.18 16.62 16.13
N SER A 113 6.16 17.49 16.03
CA SER A 113 5.32 17.60 14.82
C SER A 113 6.14 18.07 13.62
N LEU A 114 7.05 19.04 13.82
CA LEU A 114 7.94 19.51 12.76
C LEU A 114 8.87 18.39 12.27
N LYS A 115 9.53 17.68 13.19
CA LYS A 115 10.40 16.55 12.86
C LYS A 115 9.64 15.43 12.17
N HIS A 116 8.41 15.13 12.63
CA HIS A 116 7.59 14.12 12.00
C HIS A 116 7.21 14.50 10.58
N ALA A 117 6.81 15.76 10.34
CA ALA A 117 6.46 16.22 8.99
C ALA A 117 7.66 16.17 8.01
N ASP A 118 8.86 16.46 8.52
CA ASP A 118 10.09 16.39 7.73
C ASP A 118 10.52 14.95 7.43
N THR A 119 10.38 14.05 8.41
CA THR A 119 10.89 12.68 8.30
C THR A 119 9.86 11.68 7.71
N ALA A 120 8.55 11.93 7.86
CA ALA A 120 7.52 11.00 7.41
C ALA A 120 7.61 10.59 5.92
N PRO A 121 8.01 11.46 4.97
CA PRO A 121 8.22 11.06 3.58
C PRO A 121 9.30 10.00 3.39
N PHE A 122 10.30 9.95 4.29
CA PHE A 122 11.39 8.98 4.28
C PHE A 122 11.05 7.67 4.98
N ASN A 123 9.89 7.57 5.63
CA ASN A 123 9.53 6.39 6.41
C ASN A 123 9.64 5.09 5.58
N ILE A 124 9.11 5.10 4.35
CA ILE A 124 9.13 3.94 3.47
C ILE A 124 10.55 3.55 3.05
N SER A 125 11.42 4.51 2.72
CA SER A 125 12.82 4.22 2.40
C SER A 125 13.56 3.62 3.60
N ILE A 126 13.35 4.16 4.81
CA ILE A 126 13.93 3.62 6.04
C ILE A 126 13.46 2.19 6.31
N LEU A 127 12.18 1.89 6.07
CA LEU A 127 11.65 0.52 6.22
C LEU A 127 12.27 -0.44 5.20
N PHE A 128 12.47 -0.02 3.95
CA PHE A 128 13.17 -0.82 2.94
C PHE A 128 14.63 -1.05 3.28
N GLU A 129 15.35 -0.02 3.74
CA GLU A 129 16.76 -0.15 4.20
C GLU A 129 16.90 -1.18 5.33
N ASN A 130 15.89 -1.29 6.18
CA ASN A 130 15.83 -2.28 7.24
C ASN A 130 15.27 -3.65 6.77
N ASN A 131 14.98 -3.83 5.47
CA ASN A 131 14.39 -5.06 4.91
C ASN A 131 13.09 -5.49 5.62
N ILE A 132 12.20 -4.54 5.88
CA ILE A 132 10.88 -4.81 6.46
C ILE A 132 9.87 -4.99 5.33
N ASP A 133 9.06 -6.05 5.40
CA ASP A 133 8.00 -6.29 4.43
C ASP A 133 6.83 -5.33 4.64
N ILE A 134 6.56 -4.50 3.63
CA ILE A 134 5.50 -3.49 3.68
C ILE A 134 4.51 -3.60 2.52
N ALA A 135 3.28 -3.20 2.78
CA ALA A 135 2.27 -2.85 1.77
C ALA A 135 1.87 -1.40 1.99
N ILE A 136 1.53 -0.71 0.92
CA ILE A 136 1.11 0.70 0.97
C ILE A 136 -0.42 0.80 1.01
N THR A 137 -0.94 1.75 1.80
CA THR A 137 -2.36 2.09 1.83
C THR A 137 -2.61 3.57 1.59
N THR A 138 -3.75 3.88 0.99
CA THR A 138 -4.27 5.24 0.84
C THR A 138 -5.11 5.71 2.04
N ASP A 139 -5.16 4.92 3.10
CA ASP A 139 -5.92 5.28 4.29
C ASP A 139 -5.44 6.62 4.88
N GLY A 140 -6.40 7.43 5.33
CA GLY A 140 -6.13 8.80 5.80
C GLY A 140 -5.84 9.82 4.69
N LEU A 141 -5.72 9.41 3.42
CA LEU A 141 -5.53 10.31 2.29
C LEU A 141 -6.87 10.92 1.89
N LYS A 142 -7.12 12.16 2.32
CA LYS A 142 -8.39 12.88 2.05
C LYS A 142 -8.66 13.12 0.57
N ASP A 143 -7.60 13.24 -0.23
CA ASP A 143 -7.65 13.51 -1.65
C ASP A 143 -6.81 12.49 -2.40
N LEU A 144 -7.49 11.57 -3.09
CA LEU A 144 -6.85 10.50 -3.84
C LEU A 144 -6.01 11.00 -5.03
N SER A 145 -6.24 12.22 -5.51
CA SER A 145 -5.39 12.81 -6.56
C SER A 145 -3.94 13.00 -6.11
N LYS A 146 -3.71 13.08 -4.80
CA LYS A 146 -2.37 13.15 -4.21
C LYS A 146 -1.60 11.82 -4.21
N PHE A 147 -2.27 10.70 -4.54
CA PHE A 147 -1.64 9.38 -4.54
C PHE A 147 -0.35 9.36 -5.36
N TYR A 148 -0.42 9.75 -6.63
CA TYR A 148 0.75 9.75 -7.51
C TYR A 148 1.85 10.70 -7.03
N LYS A 149 1.48 11.90 -6.56
CA LYS A 149 2.42 12.86 -6.00
C LYS A 149 3.16 12.29 -4.78
N ASN A 150 2.45 11.64 -3.88
CA ASN A 150 3.05 11.05 -2.68
C ASN A 150 3.92 9.84 -3.03
N ILE A 151 3.55 9.04 -4.03
CA ILE A 151 4.40 7.95 -4.56
C ILE A 151 5.67 8.53 -5.20
N SER A 152 5.57 9.57 -6.04
CA SER A 152 6.75 10.23 -6.62
C SER A 152 7.68 10.81 -5.54
N GLN A 153 7.11 11.33 -4.44
CA GLN A 153 7.90 11.78 -3.30
C GLN A 153 8.66 10.62 -2.63
N ILE A 154 8.04 9.44 -2.48
CA ILE A 154 8.72 8.24 -1.97
C ILE A 154 9.87 7.84 -2.90
N ILE A 155 9.64 7.82 -4.21
CA ILE A 155 10.68 7.50 -5.20
C ILE A 155 11.84 8.49 -5.11
N SER A 156 11.56 9.79 -4.90
CA SER A 156 12.60 10.81 -4.75
C SER A 156 13.49 10.62 -3.51
N THR A 157 13.06 9.81 -2.52
CA THR A 157 13.89 9.41 -1.37
C THR A 157 14.87 8.27 -1.67
N GLY A 158 14.93 7.79 -2.91
CA GLY A 158 15.84 6.73 -3.36
C GLY A 158 15.22 5.33 -3.43
N VAL A 159 13.90 5.22 -3.24
CA VAL A 159 13.19 3.94 -3.42
C VAL A 159 12.95 3.67 -4.90
N GLU A 160 13.34 2.49 -5.36
CA GLU A 160 13.15 2.09 -6.75
C GLU A 160 11.66 1.92 -7.11
N PRO A 161 11.18 2.40 -8.27
CA PRO A 161 9.77 2.32 -8.67
C PRO A 161 9.20 0.89 -8.63
N HIS A 162 10.01 -0.12 -8.99
CA HIS A 162 9.56 -1.51 -8.94
C HIS A 162 9.35 -2.04 -7.51
N GLN A 163 10.09 -1.52 -6.53
CA GLN A 163 9.87 -1.84 -5.12
C GLN A 163 8.54 -1.26 -4.64
N VAL A 164 8.25 -0.01 -5.02
CA VAL A 164 6.94 0.60 -4.74
C VAL A 164 5.82 -0.21 -5.38
N LEU A 165 5.97 -0.64 -6.64
CA LEU A 165 4.98 -1.49 -7.31
C LEU A 165 4.73 -2.81 -6.54
N LYS A 166 5.78 -3.44 -6.00
CA LYS A 166 5.63 -4.64 -5.16
C LYS A 166 4.80 -4.38 -3.91
N THR A 167 4.93 -3.21 -3.29
CA THR A 167 4.12 -2.87 -2.10
C THR A 167 2.64 -2.67 -2.40
N LEU A 168 2.30 -2.40 -3.67
CA LEU A 168 0.93 -2.21 -4.14
C LEU A 168 0.29 -3.48 -4.72
N THR A 169 1.09 -4.50 -5.05
CA THR A 169 0.63 -5.68 -5.77
C THR A 169 1.02 -6.99 -5.09
N TYR A 170 2.29 -7.33 -5.13
CA TYR A 170 2.85 -8.60 -4.64
C TYR A 170 2.73 -8.75 -3.12
N ASN A 171 3.17 -7.74 -2.36
CA ASN A 171 3.19 -7.82 -0.91
C ASN A 171 1.77 -7.93 -0.31
N PRO A 172 0.78 -7.10 -0.72
CA PRO A 172 -0.60 -7.27 -0.24
C PRO A 172 -1.17 -8.65 -0.55
N ALA A 173 -0.90 -9.19 -1.74
CA ALA A 173 -1.37 -10.52 -2.12
C ALA A 173 -0.76 -11.62 -1.23
N LYS A 174 0.52 -11.50 -0.89
CA LYS A 174 1.18 -12.39 0.08
C LYS A 174 0.64 -12.24 1.50
N PHE A 175 0.44 -11.00 1.96
CA PHE A 175 -0.08 -10.74 3.31
C PHE A 175 -1.45 -11.35 3.52
N LEU A 176 -2.30 -11.33 2.49
CA LEU A 176 -3.64 -11.87 2.52
C LEU A 176 -3.72 -13.36 2.13
N ASN A 177 -2.57 -14.02 1.86
CA ASN A 177 -2.49 -15.42 1.42
C ASN A 177 -3.29 -15.73 0.15
N ILE A 178 -3.32 -14.77 -0.81
CA ILE A 178 -4.00 -14.90 -2.11
C ILE A 178 -3.04 -14.74 -3.30
N TYR A 179 -1.75 -14.86 -3.07
CA TYR A 179 -0.74 -14.67 -4.12
C TYR A 179 -0.84 -15.71 -5.24
N ASP A 180 -1.41 -16.87 -4.97
CA ASP A 180 -1.74 -17.89 -5.96
C ASP A 180 -2.77 -17.41 -7.01
N GLN A 181 -3.58 -16.40 -6.67
CA GLN A 181 -4.65 -15.87 -7.53
C GLN A 181 -4.31 -14.51 -8.16
N VAL A 182 -3.60 -13.63 -7.43
CA VAL A 182 -3.35 -12.24 -7.82
C VAL A 182 -1.96 -11.78 -7.34
N GLY A 183 -1.54 -10.57 -7.77
CA GLY A 183 -0.30 -9.94 -7.28
C GLY A 183 0.89 -10.06 -8.22
N SER A 184 0.76 -10.81 -9.32
CA SER A 184 1.72 -10.87 -10.42
C SER A 184 0.99 -11.30 -11.71
N ILE A 185 1.65 -11.11 -12.85
CA ILE A 185 1.16 -11.53 -14.17
C ILE A 185 1.83 -12.87 -14.49
N GLU A 186 1.14 -13.96 -14.21
CA GLU A 186 1.60 -15.33 -14.41
C GLU A 186 0.46 -16.22 -14.92
N ASN A 187 0.82 -17.32 -15.60
CA ASN A 187 -0.17 -18.28 -16.08
C ASN A 187 -0.96 -18.88 -14.90
N GLY A 188 -2.29 -18.94 -15.05
CA GLY A 188 -3.20 -19.46 -14.03
C GLY A 188 -3.73 -18.44 -13.03
N LYS A 189 -3.16 -17.23 -12.98
CA LYS A 189 -3.66 -16.13 -12.15
C LYS A 189 -4.77 -15.33 -12.84
N LYS A 190 -5.55 -14.62 -12.06
CA LYS A 190 -6.60 -13.71 -12.57
C LYS A 190 -5.98 -12.62 -13.42
N ALA A 191 -6.56 -12.33 -14.56
CA ALA A 191 -6.11 -11.27 -15.46
C ALA A 191 -6.51 -9.89 -14.89
N ASN A 192 -5.77 -9.44 -13.92
CA ASN A 192 -5.86 -8.13 -13.26
C ASN A 192 -4.58 -7.36 -13.53
N PHE A 193 -4.60 -6.40 -14.46
CA PHE A 193 -3.42 -5.62 -14.82
C PHE A 193 -3.80 -4.27 -15.41
N LEU A 194 -2.84 -3.36 -15.44
CA LEU A 194 -2.95 -2.05 -16.06
C LEU A 194 -2.09 -1.99 -17.33
N ILE A 195 -2.59 -1.32 -18.38
CA ILE A 195 -1.81 -0.91 -19.54
C ILE A 195 -1.62 0.59 -19.45
N PHE A 196 -0.36 1.03 -19.50
CA PHE A 196 0.00 2.43 -19.36
C PHE A 196 1.12 2.81 -20.34
N SER A 197 1.31 4.10 -20.54
CA SER A 197 2.46 4.70 -21.21
C SER A 197 3.21 5.63 -20.27
N GLY A 198 4.45 5.98 -20.62
CA GLY A 198 5.35 6.76 -19.78
C GLY A 198 6.04 5.90 -18.71
N ASP A 199 6.91 6.54 -17.95
CA ASP A 199 7.62 5.89 -16.84
C ASP A 199 6.74 5.75 -15.62
N LEU A 200 6.83 4.59 -14.94
CA LEU A 200 6.00 4.26 -13.79
C LEU A 200 6.14 5.31 -12.68
N PHE A 201 5.00 5.94 -12.33
CA PHE A 201 4.88 6.98 -11.31
C PHE A 201 5.63 8.30 -11.60
N GLN A 202 6.07 8.54 -12.83
CA GLN A 202 6.61 9.82 -13.27
C GLN A 202 5.51 10.73 -13.84
N GLU A 203 5.86 11.98 -14.21
CA GLU A 203 4.90 12.97 -14.71
C GLU A 203 4.20 12.58 -16.02
N ASP A 204 4.87 11.80 -16.86
CA ASP A 204 4.36 11.31 -18.13
C ASP A 204 3.56 10.00 -18.02
N PHE A 205 3.43 9.44 -16.80
CA PHE A 205 2.68 8.23 -16.54
C PHE A 205 1.19 8.39 -16.84
N CYS A 206 0.68 7.59 -17.75
CA CYS A 206 -0.72 7.63 -18.14
C CYS A 206 -1.31 6.23 -18.28
N ILE A 207 -2.38 5.94 -17.50
CA ILE A 207 -3.11 4.68 -17.59
C ILE A 207 -4.08 4.75 -18.76
N HIS A 208 -4.02 3.76 -19.65
CA HIS A 208 -4.90 3.60 -20.79
C HIS A 208 -6.02 2.60 -20.51
N GLU A 209 -5.68 1.44 -19.98
CA GLU A 209 -6.61 0.36 -19.74
C GLU A 209 -6.43 -0.23 -18.36
N ASN A 210 -7.55 -0.60 -17.73
CA ASN A 210 -7.58 -1.40 -16.52
C ASN A 210 -8.31 -2.73 -16.83
N TRP A 211 -7.64 -3.84 -16.63
CA TRP A 211 -8.19 -5.17 -16.83
C TRP A 211 -8.52 -5.80 -15.47
N ILE A 212 -9.76 -6.24 -15.29
CA ILE A 212 -10.26 -6.86 -14.06
C ILE A 212 -10.93 -8.18 -14.42
N ASN A 213 -10.38 -9.29 -13.91
CA ASN A 213 -10.85 -10.65 -14.22
C ASN A 213 -10.99 -10.90 -15.74
N GLY A 214 -10.03 -10.39 -16.53
CA GLY A 214 -10.06 -10.52 -18.00
C GLY A 214 -11.01 -9.57 -18.73
N LYS A 215 -11.75 -8.71 -18.01
CA LYS A 215 -12.61 -7.68 -18.62
C LYS A 215 -11.86 -6.37 -18.74
N LYS A 216 -11.84 -5.81 -19.95
CA LYS A 216 -11.22 -4.54 -20.28
C LYS A 216 -12.08 -3.35 -19.86
N PHE A 217 -11.47 -2.35 -19.23
CA PHE A 217 -12.04 -1.03 -18.96
C PHE A 217 -11.08 0.01 -19.55
N GLU A 218 -11.52 0.73 -20.56
CA GLU A 218 -10.77 1.81 -21.16
C GLU A 218 -10.89 3.06 -20.30
N ILE A 219 -9.74 3.65 -19.90
CA ILE A 219 -9.66 4.86 -19.07
C ILE A 219 -9.32 6.04 -19.95
N LYS A 220 -8.30 5.91 -20.81
CA LYS A 220 -7.88 6.91 -21.76
C LYS A 220 -7.52 6.22 -23.06
N SER A 221 -8.20 6.60 -24.16
CA SER A 221 -7.86 6.01 -25.45
C SER A 221 -6.37 6.21 -25.74
N ILE A 222 -5.71 5.13 -26.14
CA ILE A 222 -4.38 5.26 -26.73
C ILE A 222 -4.65 6.09 -27.98
N SER A 223 -4.32 7.37 -27.96
CA SER A 223 -4.31 8.13 -29.17
C SER A 223 -3.37 7.38 -30.09
N SER A 224 -3.91 6.66 -31.08
CA SER A 224 -3.13 6.39 -32.27
C SER A 224 -2.60 7.76 -32.64
N ASN A 225 -1.30 7.98 -32.50
CA ASN A 225 -0.68 9.18 -33.05
C ASN A 225 -1.28 9.26 -34.45
N LYS A 226 -2.14 10.25 -34.68
CA LYS A 226 -2.64 10.49 -36.01
C LYS A 226 -1.35 10.78 -36.75
N LEU A 227 -0.87 9.81 -37.49
CA LEU A 227 0.24 9.96 -38.40
C LEU A 227 -0.27 10.91 -39.47
N ILE A 228 -0.29 12.20 -39.14
CA ILE A 228 -0.71 13.26 -40.06
C ILE A 228 0.60 13.77 -40.68
N GLY A 229 0.71 13.61 -41.97
CA GLY A 229 1.87 14.07 -42.71
C GLY A 229 2.18 13.20 -43.95
N ASN A 230 3.18 13.62 -44.67
CA ASN A 230 3.67 12.90 -45.83
C ASN A 230 4.81 11.96 -45.39
N TYR A 231 4.66 10.68 -45.73
CA TYR A 231 5.65 9.65 -45.43
C TYR A 231 6.19 9.05 -46.72
N THR A 232 7.49 8.96 -46.83
CA THR A 232 8.16 8.28 -47.94
C THR A 232 8.53 6.85 -47.47
N PHE A 233 8.06 5.87 -48.18
CA PHE A 233 8.29 4.46 -47.85
C PHE A 233 9.52 3.95 -48.59
N PHE A 234 10.52 3.41 -47.86
CA PHE A 234 11.73 2.83 -48.41
C PHE A 234 11.77 1.32 -48.18
N ILE A 235 12.04 0.55 -49.25
CA ILE A 235 12.36 -0.89 -49.17
C ILE A 235 13.77 -1.08 -49.73
N ASN A 236 14.68 -1.68 -48.95
CA ASN A 236 16.07 -1.91 -49.34
C ASN A 236 16.78 -0.63 -49.82
N ASN A 237 16.56 0.49 -49.13
CA ASN A 237 17.06 1.83 -49.46
C ASN A 237 16.58 2.38 -50.83
N GLN A 238 15.56 1.80 -51.44
CA GLN A 238 14.88 2.35 -52.59
C GLN A 238 13.53 2.91 -52.22
N GLU A 239 13.26 4.13 -52.64
CA GLU A 239 11.98 4.78 -52.46
C GLU A 239 10.90 4.02 -53.24
N GLN A 240 9.79 3.64 -52.58
CA GLN A 240 8.72 2.86 -53.18
C GLN A 240 7.48 3.68 -53.44
N CYS A 241 7.04 4.48 -52.44
CA CYS A 241 5.88 5.32 -52.56
C CYS A 241 5.87 6.42 -51.48
N GLU A 242 5.19 7.51 -51.77
CA GLU A 242 4.78 8.52 -50.81
C GLU A 242 3.37 8.25 -50.32
N ILE A 243 3.14 8.30 -49.03
CA ILE A 243 1.83 8.12 -48.40
C ILE A 243 1.49 9.40 -47.65
N GLU A 244 0.40 10.03 -47.97
CA GLU A 244 -0.17 11.11 -47.18
C GLU A 244 -1.21 10.55 -46.19
N ALA A 245 -0.94 10.71 -44.89
CA ALA A 245 -1.85 10.35 -43.84
C ALA A 245 -2.68 11.58 -43.46
N VAL A 246 -3.96 11.57 -43.74
CA VAL A 246 -4.93 12.62 -43.40
C VAL A 246 -5.89 12.18 -42.33
N THR A 247 -6.36 13.09 -41.46
CA THR A 247 -7.46 12.79 -40.55
C THR A 247 -8.76 12.62 -41.33
N LYS A 248 -9.47 11.53 -41.06
CA LYS A 248 -10.89 11.48 -41.36
C LYS A 248 -11.62 12.12 -40.16
N ASP A 249 -12.29 13.24 -40.40
CA ASP A 249 -13.26 13.83 -39.45
C ASP A 249 -14.46 12.90 -39.21
#